data_79f5e9e8dae7cbf382e48a0f64a60a13
#
_entry.id   79f5e9e8dae7cbf382e48a0f64a60a13
#
_cell.length_a   1.000
_cell.length_b   1.000
_cell.length_c   1.000
_cell.angle_alpha   90.00
_cell.angle_beta   90.00
_cell.angle_gamma   90.00
#
_symmetry.space_group_name_H-M   'P 1'
#
loop_
_entity.id
_entity.type
_entity.pdbx_description
1 polymer ?
#
loop_
_entity_poly.entity_id
_entity_poly.type
_entity_poly.pdbx_seq_one_letter_code
_entity_poly.pdbx_strand_id
1 'polypeptide(L)'
;MEVILFAVYILIGVLLIFQGLLIGIYDSHLFFASADFGAGPTSRFMAITALVTNFLWWFLTPEQFEHLLGNGTVFISLILVLFGFTVSYWQMVQSPVSQKLVRYILPAVFALAGMSIATKEIAVHSQSGVWGAITYYLAVALFVSGCYNLFFYLRTQKKRGFKQFAADVFNRRTVWPGIYMVAFSAALITAKTLALRVAPNPGYVTALLLVAPIFVYVLNRTRKIPDDVSVKAGFSMIFFLLLLILLVNGDYGITD
;
A
#
# COMPACT_ATOMS: atom_id res chain seq x y z
N MET A 1 23.89 -21.31 -16.62
CA MET A 1 23.63 -20.79 -15.24
C MET A 1 23.79 -19.26 -15.19
N GLU A 2 24.87 -18.70 -15.71
CA GLU A 2 25.15 -17.24 -15.73
C GLU A 2 24.07 -16.40 -16.47
N VAL A 3 23.57 -16.88 -17.61
CA VAL A 3 22.55 -16.18 -18.40
C VAL A 3 21.22 -16.05 -17.63
N ILE A 4 20.83 -17.09 -16.90
CA ILE A 4 19.60 -17.08 -16.07
C ILE A 4 19.80 -16.10 -14.90
N LEU A 5 20.98 -16.13 -14.28
CA LEU A 5 21.33 -15.23 -13.19
C LEU A 5 21.24 -13.76 -13.64
N PHE A 6 21.82 -13.46 -14.79
CA PHE A 6 21.80 -12.13 -15.39
C PHE A 6 20.38 -11.66 -15.72
N ALA A 7 19.55 -12.54 -16.26
CA ALA A 7 18.13 -12.23 -16.54
C ALA A 7 17.34 -11.89 -15.26
N VAL A 8 17.58 -12.63 -14.17
CA VAL A 8 16.94 -12.35 -12.85
C VAL A 8 17.37 -10.98 -12.30
N TYR A 9 18.64 -10.60 -12.41
CA TYR A 9 19.10 -9.28 -11.97
C TYR A 9 18.47 -8.14 -12.78
N ILE A 10 18.35 -8.30 -14.10
CA ILE A 10 17.68 -7.32 -14.96
C ILE A 10 16.21 -7.21 -14.54
N LEU A 11 15.53 -8.32 -14.35
CA LEU A 11 14.12 -8.33 -13.95
C LEU A 11 13.91 -7.61 -12.62
N ILE A 12 14.72 -7.91 -11.61
CA ILE A 12 14.67 -7.23 -10.31
C ILE A 12 14.92 -5.73 -10.45
N GLY A 13 15.91 -5.33 -11.26
CA GLY A 13 16.21 -3.92 -11.56
C GLY A 13 15.01 -3.19 -12.18
N VAL A 14 14.37 -3.80 -13.17
CA VAL A 14 13.17 -3.26 -13.82
C VAL A 14 12.01 -3.15 -12.82
N LEU A 15 11.78 -4.18 -12.01
CA LEU A 15 10.76 -4.17 -10.98
C LEU A 15 10.99 -3.07 -9.93
N LEU A 16 12.24 -2.81 -9.53
CA LEU A 16 12.59 -1.75 -8.58
C LEU A 16 12.32 -0.35 -9.17
N ILE A 17 12.65 -0.12 -10.43
CA ILE A 17 12.36 1.14 -11.12
C ILE A 17 10.86 1.33 -11.24
N PHE A 18 10.15 0.30 -11.68
CA PHE A 18 8.69 0.31 -11.78
C PHE A 18 8.04 0.59 -10.42
N GLN A 19 8.51 -0.07 -9.38
CA GLN A 19 8.05 0.15 -8.01
C GLN A 19 8.27 1.60 -7.55
N GLY A 20 9.43 2.18 -7.86
CA GLY A 20 9.72 3.58 -7.54
C GLY A 20 8.77 4.56 -8.24
N LEU A 21 8.42 4.30 -9.49
CA LEU A 21 7.41 5.09 -10.22
C LEU A 21 6.03 4.95 -9.57
N LEU A 22 5.63 3.74 -9.19
CA LEU A 22 4.35 3.50 -8.50
C LEU A 22 4.29 4.22 -7.14
N ILE A 23 5.39 4.25 -6.37
CA ILE A 23 5.48 5.03 -5.12
C ILE A 23 5.26 6.51 -5.41
N GLY A 24 5.94 7.05 -6.41
CA GLY A 24 5.79 8.47 -6.79
C GLY A 24 4.36 8.82 -7.19
N ILE A 25 3.70 7.96 -7.97
CA ILE A 25 2.28 8.13 -8.34
C ILE A 25 1.38 8.06 -7.10
N TYR A 26 1.59 7.05 -6.24
CA TYR A 26 0.85 6.88 -5.01
C TYR A 26 0.95 8.10 -4.11
N ASP A 27 2.17 8.53 -3.80
CA ASP A 27 2.43 9.65 -2.90
C ASP A 27 1.82 10.94 -3.44
N SER A 28 2.06 11.27 -4.71
CA SER A 28 1.55 12.51 -5.31
C SER A 28 0.02 12.56 -5.27
N HIS A 29 -0.68 11.49 -5.66
CA HIS A 29 -2.15 11.46 -5.64
C HIS A 29 -2.72 11.45 -4.22
N LEU A 30 -2.09 10.71 -3.29
CA LEU A 30 -2.52 10.65 -1.90
C LEU A 30 -2.39 12.01 -1.20
N PHE A 31 -1.24 12.69 -1.35
CA PHE A 31 -1.02 13.99 -0.71
C PHE A 31 -1.95 15.07 -1.27
N PHE A 32 -2.11 15.16 -2.58
CA PHE A 32 -3.03 16.13 -3.18
C PHE A 32 -4.49 15.82 -2.85
N ALA A 33 -4.90 14.55 -2.89
CA ALA A 33 -6.24 14.17 -2.49
C ALA A 33 -6.49 14.52 -1.01
N SER A 34 -5.50 14.30 -0.13
CA SER A 34 -5.62 14.64 1.28
C SER A 34 -5.70 16.15 1.52
N ALA A 35 -5.02 16.95 0.70
CA ALA A 35 -5.09 18.41 0.76
C ALA A 35 -6.44 18.95 0.27
N ASP A 36 -6.99 18.38 -0.83
CA ASP A 36 -8.20 18.89 -1.48
C ASP A 36 -9.49 18.35 -0.84
N PHE A 37 -9.48 17.11 -0.36
CA PHE A 37 -10.68 16.39 0.12
C PHE A 37 -10.60 16.01 1.60
N GLY A 38 -9.46 16.25 2.24
CA GLY A 38 -9.19 15.84 3.63
C GLY A 38 -8.58 14.45 3.75
N ALA A 39 -7.78 14.25 4.80
CA ALA A 39 -7.08 12.99 5.05
C ALA A 39 -8.04 11.84 5.39
N GLY A 40 -9.15 12.12 6.07
CA GLY A 40 -10.17 11.12 6.44
C GLY A 40 -10.78 10.45 5.21
N PRO A 41 -11.51 11.17 4.33
CA PRO A 41 -12.09 10.59 3.11
C PRO A 41 -11.06 9.90 2.22
N THR A 42 -9.87 10.49 2.07
CA THR A 42 -8.79 9.94 1.25
C THR A 42 -8.27 8.60 1.78
N SER A 43 -7.96 8.52 3.07
CA SER A 43 -7.46 7.28 3.69
C SER A 43 -8.49 6.15 3.66
N ARG A 44 -9.77 6.48 3.81
CA ARG A 44 -10.86 5.51 3.75
C ARG A 44 -10.99 4.90 2.36
N PHE A 45 -10.94 5.74 1.31
CA PHE A 45 -11.04 5.23 -0.05
C PHE A 45 -9.88 4.29 -0.42
N MET A 46 -8.72 4.51 0.18
CA MET A 46 -7.55 3.64 -0.03
C MET A 46 -7.77 2.18 0.42
N ALA A 47 -8.78 1.91 1.26
CA ALA A 47 -9.07 0.53 1.70
C ALA A 47 -9.50 -0.40 0.55
N ILE A 48 -10.03 0.13 -0.54
CA ILE A 48 -10.32 -0.66 -1.75
C ILE A 48 -9.04 -1.31 -2.32
N THR A 49 -7.86 -0.76 -2.00
CA THR A 49 -6.58 -1.30 -2.47
C THR A 49 -6.38 -2.76 -2.09
N ALA A 50 -6.82 -3.19 -0.90
CA ALA A 50 -6.68 -4.59 -0.50
C ALA A 50 -7.43 -5.53 -1.45
N LEU A 51 -8.65 -5.16 -1.82
CA LEU A 51 -9.46 -5.93 -2.78
C LEU A 51 -8.78 -5.95 -4.15
N VAL A 52 -8.39 -4.77 -4.64
CA VAL A 52 -7.71 -4.65 -5.94
C VAL A 52 -6.42 -5.50 -5.94
N THR A 53 -5.63 -5.47 -4.85
CA THR A 53 -4.41 -6.28 -4.75
C THR A 53 -4.71 -7.77 -4.77
N ASN A 54 -5.74 -8.23 -4.04
CA ASN A 54 -6.15 -9.64 -4.02
C ASN A 54 -6.56 -10.11 -5.42
N PHE A 55 -7.43 -9.37 -6.11
CA PHE A 55 -7.90 -9.75 -7.44
C PHE A 55 -6.77 -9.71 -8.48
N LEU A 56 -5.92 -8.69 -8.46
CA LEU A 56 -4.77 -8.63 -9.36
C LEU A 56 -3.80 -9.78 -9.12
N TRP A 57 -3.57 -10.14 -7.85
CA TRP A 57 -2.70 -11.28 -7.53
C TRP A 57 -3.26 -12.60 -8.05
N TRP A 58 -4.53 -12.89 -7.84
CA TRP A 58 -5.17 -14.11 -8.37
C TRP A 58 -5.16 -14.15 -9.90
N PHE A 59 -5.28 -13.00 -10.55
CA PHE A 59 -5.14 -12.92 -12.00
C PHE A 59 -3.72 -13.26 -12.47
N LEU A 60 -2.70 -12.85 -11.71
CA LEU A 60 -1.30 -13.12 -12.01
C LEU A 60 -0.85 -14.53 -11.60
N THR A 61 -1.54 -15.16 -10.66
CA THR A 61 -1.24 -16.50 -10.14
C THR A 61 -2.47 -17.41 -10.23
N PRO A 62 -2.88 -17.79 -11.46
CA PRO A 62 -4.10 -18.58 -11.69
C PRO A 62 -4.07 -19.92 -10.96
N GLU A 63 -2.92 -20.56 -10.81
CA GLU A 63 -2.75 -21.81 -10.07
C GLU A 63 -3.19 -21.70 -8.62
N GLN A 64 -2.84 -20.58 -7.93
CA GLN A 64 -3.31 -20.36 -6.57
C GLN A 64 -4.81 -20.11 -6.51
N PHE A 65 -5.37 -19.46 -7.51
CA PHE A 65 -6.81 -19.25 -7.60
C PHE A 65 -7.57 -20.56 -7.85
N GLU A 66 -7.06 -21.43 -8.72
CA GLU A 66 -7.64 -22.76 -8.98
C GLU A 66 -7.58 -23.64 -7.71
N HIS A 67 -6.49 -23.62 -6.98
CA HIS A 67 -6.37 -24.31 -5.70
C HIS A 67 -7.41 -23.83 -4.67
N LEU A 68 -7.64 -22.51 -4.58
CA LEU A 68 -8.69 -21.93 -3.74
C LEU A 68 -10.10 -22.37 -4.18
N LEU A 69 -10.36 -22.42 -5.49
CA LEU A 69 -11.64 -22.90 -6.04
C LEU A 69 -11.85 -24.38 -5.74
N GLY A 70 -10.79 -25.17 -5.68
CA GLY A 70 -10.83 -26.60 -5.34
C GLY A 70 -11.32 -26.85 -3.89
N ASN A 71 -11.12 -25.88 -2.98
CA ASN A 71 -11.66 -25.94 -1.63
C ASN A 71 -12.84 -24.96 -1.48
N GLY A 72 -14.03 -25.38 -1.92
CA GLY A 72 -15.23 -24.53 -1.97
C GLY A 72 -15.59 -23.87 -0.64
N THR A 73 -15.35 -24.53 0.49
CA THR A 73 -15.63 -23.97 1.84
C THR A 73 -14.72 -22.79 2.12
N VAL A 74 -13.42 -22.92 1.84
CA VAL A 74 -12.43 -21.85 2.05
C VAL A 74 -12.70 -20.69 1.12
N PHE A 75 -12.99 -20.97 -0.16
CA PHE A 75 -13.31 -19.95 -1.14
C PHE A 75 -14.54 -19.12 -0.73
N ILE A 76 -15.65 -19.79 -0.33
CA ILE A 76 -16.87 -19.11 0.12
C ILE A 76 -16.58 -18.28 1.38
N SER A 77 -15.87 -18.84 2.35
CA SER A 77 -15.49 -18.14 3.57
C SER A 77 -14.66 -16.89 3.28
N LEU A 78 -13.69 -16.98 2.37
CA LEU A 78 -12.86 -15.89 1.93
C LEU A 78 -13.68 -14.77 1.26
N ILE A 79 -14.58 -15.13 0.36
CA ILE A 79 -15.47 -14.16 -0.29
C ILE A 79 -16.37 -13.47 0.73
N LEU A 80 -16.94 -14.21 1.70
CA LEU A 80 -17.77 -13.64 2.75
C LEU A 80 -16.97 -12.66 3.65
N VAL A 81 -15.73 -13.00 4.00
CA VAL A 81 -14.85 -12.13 4.78
C VAL A 81 -14.46 -10.88 4.01
N LEU A 82 -14.08 -11.00 2.74
CA LEU A 82 -13.78 -9.86 1.88
C LEU A 82 -15.00 -8.97 1.66
N PHE A 83 -16.18 -9.56 1.49
CA PHE A 83 -17.44 -8.84 1.38
C PHE A 83 -17.77 -8.11 2.68
N GLY A 84 -17.69 -8.79 3.82
CA GLY A 84 -17.92 -8.21 5.15
C GLY A 84 -16.95 -7.05 5.45
N PHE A 85 -15.68 -7.22 5.07
CA PHE A 85 -14.67 -6.16 5.13
C PHE A 85 -15.08 -4.95 4.28
N THR A 86 -15.51 -5.19 3.03
CA THR A 86 -15.92 -4.13 2.10
C THR A 86 -17.15 -3.38 2.61
N VAL A 87 -18.15 -4.09 3.12
CA VAL A 87 -19.37 -3.48 3.70
C VAL A 87 -19.03 -2.67 4.95
N SER A 88 -18.19 -3.20 5.83
CA SER A 88 -17.73 -2.49 7.02
C SER A 88 -16.98 -1.22 6.65
N TYR A 89 -16.13 -1.31 5.65
CA TYR A 89 -15.45 -0.18 5.07
C TYR A 89 -16.42 0.87 4.51
N TRP A 90 -17.39 0.44 3.70
CA TRP A 90 -18.40 1.34 3.14
C TRP A 90 -19.22 2.06 4.24
N GLN A 91 -19.56 1.35 5.30
CA GLN A 91 -20.23 1.94 6.46
C GLN A 91 -19.36 2.93 7.24
N MET A 92 -18.03 2.73 7.20
CA MET A 92 -17.09 3.67 7.80
C MET A 92 -16.98 4.97 7.00
N VAL A 93 -17.24 4.94 5.70
CA VAL A 93 -17.24 6.09 4.79
C VAL A 93 -18.63 6.74 4.78
N GLN A 94 -19.08 7.31 5.89
CA GLN A 94 -20.39 7.98 5.97
C GLN A 94 -20.43 9.35 5.28
N SER A 95 -19.29 9.98 5.03
CA SER A 95 -19.23 11.21 4.25
C SER A 95 -19.41 10.92 2.75
N PRO A 96 -20.18 11.71 2.01
CA PRO A 96 -20.39 11.51 0.58
C PRO A 96 -19.04 11.59 -0.15
N VAL A 97 -18.57 10.43 -0.60
CA VAL A 97 -17.36 10.35 -1.41
C VAL A 97 -17.72 10.97 -2.77
N SER A 98 -17.15 12.11 -3.07
CA SER A 98 -17.40 12.76 -4.35
C SER A 98 -16.82 11.92 -5.50
N GLN A 99 -17.53 11.83 -6.63
CA GLN A 99 -17.01 11.17 -7.83
C GLN A 99 -15.66 11.76 -8.28
N LYS A 100 -15.41 13.02 -7.94
CA LYS A 100 -14.15 13.72 -8.20
C LYS A 100 -13.01 13.09 -7.37
N LEU A 101 -13.23 12.81 -6.09
CA LEU A 101 -12.25 12.11 -5.24
C LEU A 101 -11.95 10.72 -5.79
N VAL A 102 -12.99 9.94 -6.15
CA VAL A 102 -12.83 8.59 -6.69
C VAL A 102 -11.91 8.59 -7.90
N ARG A 103 -12.19 9.44 -8.90
CA ARG A 103 -11.38 9.54 -10.12
C ARG A 103 -9.95 9.98 -9.84
N TYR A 104 -9.77 10.86 -8.86
CA TYR A 104 -8.47 11.41 -8.53
C TYR A 104 -7.59 10.41 -7.78
N ILE A 105 -8.17 9.61 -6.86
CA ILE A 105 -7.41 8.67 -6.02
C ILE A 105 -7.23 7.28 -6.65
N LEU A 106 -8.02 6.95 -7.68
CA LEU A 106 -7.96 5.64 -8.33
C LEU A 106 -6.56 5.25 -8.82
N PRO A 107 -5.75 6.13 -9.43
CA PRO A 107 -4.36 5.82 -9.77
C PRO A 107 -3.51 5.43 -8.56
N ALA A 108 -3.72 6.07 -7.39
CA ALA A 108 -3.01 5.71 -6.17
C ALA A 108 -3.41 4.31 -5.64
N VAL A 109 -4.68 3.92 -5.80
CA VAL A 109 -5.17 2.57 -5.44
C VAL A 109 -4.44 1.51 -6.26
N PHE A 110 -4.40 1.67 -7.58
CA PHE A 110 -3.68 0.74 -8.47
C PHE A 110 -2.17 0.77 -8.24
N ALA A 111 -1.60 1.95 -8.00
CA ALA A 111 -0.19 2.09 -7.69
C ALA A 111 0.18 1.34 -6.40
N LEU A 112 -0.59 1.47 -5.32
CA LEU A 112 -0.34 0.75 -4.07
C LEU A 112 -0.52 -0.77 -4.22
N ALA A 113 -1.51 -1.21 -5.01
CA ALA A 113 -1.69 -2.62 -5.33
C ALA A 113 -0.48 -3.18 -6.11
N GLY A 114 -0.07 -2.50 -7.17
CA GLY A 114 1.11 -2.86 -7.95
C GLY A 114 2.41 -2.86 -7.13
N MET A 115 2.58 -1.85 -6.25
CA MET A 115 3.70 -1.83 -5.30
C MET A 115 3.75 -3.05 -4.38
N SER A 116 2.60 -3.49 -3.87
CA SER A 116 2.53 -4.64 -2.97
C SER A 116 2.91 -5.93 -3.71
N ILE A 117 2.45 -6.08 -4.95
CA ILE A 117 2.79 -7.21 -5.82
C ILE A 117 4.29 -7.17 -6.17
N ALA A 118 4.80 -6.03 -6.64
CA ALA A 118 6.21 -5.89 -6.99
C ALA A 118 7.13 -6.14 -5.78
N THR A 119 6.76 -5.64 -4.59
CA THR A 119 7.53 -5.89 -3.36
C THR A 119 7.58 -7.38 -3.03
N LYS A 120 6.45 -8.11 -3.19
CA LYS A 120 6.42 -9.55 -2.97
C LYS A 120 7.35 -10.28 -3.93
N GLU A 121 7.25 -9.99 -5.23
CA GLU A 121 8.09 -10.60 -6.25
C GLU A 121 9.59 -10.36 -5.97
N ILE A 122 9.96 -9.13 -5.64
CA ILE A 122 11.34 -8.79 -5.29
C ILE A 122 11.78 -9.54 -4.02
N ALA A 123 10.93 -9.61 -2.99
CA ALA A 123 11.25 -10.27 -1.73
C ALA A 123 11.42 -11.78 -1.85
N VAL A 124 10.67 -12.42 -2.75
CA VAL A 124 10.72 -13.87 -3.01
C VAL A 124 11.93 -14.21 -3.89
N HIS A 125 12.16 -13.45 -4.97
CA HIS A 125 13.17 -13.76 -5.97
C HIS A 125 14.54 -13.11 -5.73
N SER A 126 14.69 -12.30 -4.67
CA SER A 126 15.97 -11.70 -4.34
C SER A 126 16.98 -12.73 -3.88
N GLN A 127 18.05 -12.90 -4.65
CA GLN A 127 19.15 -13.80 -4.31
C GLN A 127 19.92 -13.36 -3.05
N SER A 128 19.94 -12.06 -2.76
CA SER A 128 20.51 -11.50 -1.53
C SER A 128 19.62 -11.69 -0.30
N GLY A 129 18.54 -12.47 -0.43
CA GLY A 129 17.55 -12.67 0.60
C GLY A 129 16.69 -11.42 0.85
N VAL A 130 15.85 -11.50 1.88
CA VAL A 130 14.90 -10.42 2.21
C VAL A 130 15.59 -9.10 2.59
N TRP A 131 16.74 -9.14 3.24
CA TRP A 131 17.49 -7.94 3.60
C TRP A 131 18.08 -7.23 2.40
N GLY A 132 18.54 -8.00 1.39
CA GLY A 132 18.92 -7.43 0.11
C GLY A 132 17.75 -6.76 -0.60
N ALA A 133 16.59 -7.42 -0.63
CA ALA A 133 15.37 -6.86 -1.19
C ALA A 133 14.98 -5.53 -0.52
N ILE A 134 15.03 -5.46 0.83
CA ILE A 134 14.77 -4.24 1.60
C ILE A 134 15.76 -3.14 1.25
N THR A 135 17.05 -3.46 1.20
CA THR A 135 18.10 -2.50 0.87
C THR A 135 17.93 -1.94 -0.54
N TYR A 136 17.66 -2.79 -1.52
CA TYR A 136 17.39 -2.36 -2.90
C TYR A 136 16.12 -1.52 -3.00
N TYR A 137 15.07 -1.87 -2.25
CA TYR A 137 13.86 -1.06 -2.19
C TYR A 137 14.17 0.35 -1.67
N LEU A 138 14.85 0.44 -0.52
CA LEU A 138 15.18 1.73 0.12
C LEU A 138 16.13 2.58 -0.76
N ALA A 139 17.11 1.96 -1.41
CA ALA A 139 18.07 2.68 -2.23
C ALA A 139 17.50 3.06 -3.61
N VAL A 140 16.98 2.11 -4.35
CA VAL A 140 16.60 2.31 -5.76
C VAL A 140 15.18 2.83 -5.90
N ALA A 141 14.20 2.15 -5.30
CA ALA A 141 12.80 2.51 -5.49
C ALA A 141 12.48 3.88 -4.87
N LEU A 142 13.01 4.18 -3.68
CA LEU A 142 12.81 5.51 -3.07
C LEU A 142 13.57 6.61 -3.84
N PHE A 143 14.74 6.33 -4.40
CA PHE A 143 15.44 7.29 -5.26
C PHE A 143 14.62 7.62 -6.51
N VAL A 144 14.10 6.61 -7.21
CA VAL A 144 13.24 6.80 -8.39
C VAL A 144 11.97 7.57 -8.02
N SER A 145 11.33 7.22 -6.89
CA SER A 145 10.17 7.96 -6.37
C SER A 145 10.50 9.42 -6.08
N GLY A 146 11.66 9.67 -5.47
CA GLY A 146 12.14 11.04 -5.19
C GLY A 146 12.32 11.84 -6.49
N CYS A 147 12.92 11.25 -7.51
CA CYS A 147 13.06 11.88 -8.84
C CYS A 147 11.70 12.17 -9.48
N TYR A 148 10.76 11.22 -9.41
CA TYR A 148 9.40 11.41 -9.91
C TYR A 148 8.69 12.57 -9.20
N ASN A 149 8.71 12.59 -7.86
CA ASN A 149 8.06 13.63 -7.06
C ASN A 149 8.70 15.01 -7.30
N LEU A 150 10.03 15.08 -7.45
CA LEU A 150 10.73 16.30 -7.83
C LEU A 150 10.29 16.81 -9.21
N PHE A 151 10.27 15.91 -10.20
CA PHE A 151 9.79 16.24 -11.56
C PHE A 151 8.34 16.75 -11.53
N PHE A 152 7.47 16.05 -10.81
CA PHE A 152 6.07 16.43 -10.67
C PHE A 152 5.90 17.79 -9.98
N TYR A 153 6.67 18.05 -8.91
CA TYR A 153 6.70 19.34 -8.24
C TYR A 153 7.12 20.48 -9.20
N LEU A 154 8.24 20.30 -9.89
CA LEU A 154 8.75 21.33 -10.82
C LEU A 154 7.76 21.61 -11.98
N ARG A 155 7.07 20.57 -12.46
CA ARG A 155 6.05 20.71 -13.50
C ARG A 155 4.80 21.46 -13.01
N THR A 156 4.38 21.18 -11.78
CA THR A 156 3.16 21.77 -11.18
C THR A 156 3.40 23.20 -10.72
N GLN A 157 4.59 23.47 -10.19
CA GLN A 157 4.98 24.76 -9.63
C GLN A 157 5.86 25.57 -10.60
N LYS A 158 5.41 25.73 -11.84
CA LYS A 158 6.18 26.38 -12.95
C LYS A 158 6.84 27.71 -12.59
N LYS A 159 6.33 28.46 -11.59
CA LYS A 159 6.87 29.75 -11.14
C LYS A 159 7.90 29.62 -10.00
N ARG A 160 8.05 28.42 -9.39
CA ARG A 160 8.96 28.18 -8.28
C ARG A 160 10.14 27.35 -8.78
N GLY A 161 11.30 27.96 -8.91
CA GLY A 161 12.51 27.27 -9.36
C GLY A 161 13.09 26.30 -8.32
N PHE A 162 14.06 25.50 -8.72
CA PHE A 162 14.75 24.53 -7.85
C PHE A 162 15.32 25.14 -6.56
N LYS A 163 15.80 26.41 -6.60
CA LYS A 163 16.28 27.11 -5.40
C LYS A 163 15.21 27.24 -4.33
N GLN A 164 13.97 27.54 -4.73
CA GLN A 164 12.87 27.68 -3.78
C GLN A 164 12.42 26.32 -3.24
N PHE A 165 12.40 25.28 -4.09
CA PHE A 165 12.19 23.90 -3.64
C PHE A 165 13.22 23.51 -2.58
N ALA A 166 14.51 23.73 -2.84
CA ALA A 166 15.56 23.42 -1.88
C ALA A 166 15.38 24.20 -0.57
N ALA A 167 15.05 25.49 -0.62
CA ALA A 167 14.79 26.29 0.57
C ALA A 167 13.59 25.79 1.38
N ASP A 168 12.51 25.36 0.70
CA ASP A 168 11.31 24.81 1.35
C ASP A 168 11.60 23.44 2.01
N VAL A 169 12.37 22.57 1.33
CA VAL A 169 12.73 21.24 1.84
C VAL A 169 13.73 21.33 2.99
N PHE A 170 14.77 22.16 2.87
CA PHE A 170 15.82 22.30 3.88
C PHE A 170 15.47 23.30 5.00
N ASN A 171 14.24 23.76 5.08
CA ASN A 171 13.76 24.55 6.21
C ASN A 171 13.67 23.66 7.46
N ARG A 172 14.11 24.20 8.62
CA ARG A 172 14.04 23.50 9.91
C ARG A 172 12.64 22.97 10.25
N ARG A 173 11.59 23.67 9.81
CA ARG A 173 10.18 23.26 10.02
C ARG A 173 9.79 22.04 9.19
N THR A 174 10.51 21.76 8.10
CA THR A 174 10.22 20.65 7.16
C THR A 174 11.19 19.49 7.37
N VAL A 175 12.46 19.77 7.68
CA VAL A 175 13.51 18.76 7.82
C VAL A 175 13.21 17.76 8.94
N TRP A 176 12.85 18.22 10.14
CA TRP A 176 12.61 17.32 11.27
C TRP A 176 11.41 16.40 11.06
N PRO A 177 10.21 16.90 10.66
CA PRO A 177 9.11 16.01 10.27
C PRO A 177 9.51 15.06 9.14
N GLY A 178 10.31 15.53 8.17
CA GLY A 178 10.81 14.71 7.07
C GLY A 178 11.68 13.55 7.55
N ILE A 179 12.61 13.79 8.47
CA ILE A 179 13.46 12.74 9.06
C ILE A 179 12.61 11.68 9.78
N TYR A 180 11.62 12.12 10.58
CA TYR A 180 10.70 11.17 11.24
C TYR A 180 9.91 10.36 10.21
N MET A 181 9.39 11.00 9.16
CA MET A 181 8.67 10.31 8.09
C MET A 181 9.55 9.25 7.40
N VAL A 182 10.81 9.59 7.10
CA VAL A 182 11.76 8.63 6.49
C VAL A 182 12.01 7.46 7.42
N ALA A 183 12.26 7.69 8.71
CA ALA A 183 12.49 6.63 9.69
C ALA A 183 11.26 5.68 9.82
N PHE A 184 10.06 6.25 9.95
CA PHE A 184 8.82 5.47 10.01
C PHE A 184 8.56 4.73 8.70
N SER A 185 8.79 5.36 7.55
CA SER A 185 8.62 4.72 6.25
C SER A 185 9.60 3.55 6.07
N ALA A 186 10.86 3.70 6.49
CA ALA A 186 11.84 2.63 6.43
C ALA A 186 11.43 1.44 7.32
N ALA A 187 10.95 1.70 8.54
CA ALA A 187 10.44 0.66 9.43
C ALA A 187 9.21 -0.04 8.84
N LEU A 188 8.27 0.73 8.28
CA LEU A 188 7.07 0.20 7.63
C LEU A 188 7.40 -0.65 6.39
N ILE A 189 8.32 -0.17 5.54
CA ILE A 189 8.79 -0.90 4.36
C ILE A 189 9.44 -2.21 4.78
N THR A 190 10.28 -2.19 5.82
CA THR A 190 10.91 -3.39 6.35
C THR A 190 9.87 -4.40 6.82
N ALA A 191 8.95 -3.99 7.70
CA ALA A 191 7.90 -4.85 8.21
C ALA A 191 6.99 -5.39 7.10
N LYS A 192 6.60 -4.52 6.15
CA LYS A 192 5.78 -4.90 4.98
C LYS A 192 6.49 -5.92 4.11
N THR A 193 7.79 -5.72 3.80
CA THR A 193 8.55 -6.63 2.94
C THR A 193 8.73 -8.00 3.59
N LEU A 194 8.99 -8.04 4.91
CA LEU A 194 9.05 -9.29 5.67
C LEU A 194 7.72 -10.04 5.63
N ALA A 195 6.61 -9.34 5.87
CA ALA A 195 5.28 -9.93 5.83
C ALA A 195 4.90 -10.42 4.41
N LEU A 196 5.22 -9.63 3.37
CA LEU A 196 4.93 -9.98 1.98
C LEU A 196 5.71 -11.22 1.51
N ARG A 197 6.91 -11.44 2.03
CA ARG A 197 7.70 -12.62 1.68
C ARG A 197 7.01 -13.92 2.07
N VAL A 198 6.37 -13.95 3.24
CA VAL A 198 5.72 -15.15 3.78
C VAL A 198 4.23 -15.24 3.44
N ALA A 199 3.57 -14.13 3.14
CA ALA A 199 2.15 -14.13 2.83
C ALA A 199 1.88 -14.79 1.47
N PRO A 200 0.92 -15.70 1.35
CA PRO A 200 0.57 -16.31 0.06
C PRO A 200 0.04 -15.28 -0.94
N ASN A 201 -0.73 -14.30 -0.48
CA ASN A 201 -1.29 -13.23 -1.30
C ASN A 201 -0.92 -11.85 -0.71
N PRO A 202 -0.33 -10.93 -1.51
CA PRO A 202 0.04 -9.58 -1.03
C PRO A 202 -1.16 -8.73 -0.60
N GLY A 203 -2.37 -9.05 -1.07
CA GLY A 203 -3.60 -8.38 -0.68
C GLY A 203 -3.91 -8.54 0.82
N TYR A 204 -3.52 -9.64 1.45
CA TYR A 204 -3.71 -9.85 2.89
C TYR A 204 -2.85 -8.89 3.71
N VAL A 205 -1.59 -8.72 3.32
CA VAL A 205 -0.69 -7.74 3.97
C VAL A 205 -1.18 -6.32 3.71
N THR A 206 -1.68 -6.04 2.50
CA THR A 206 -2.27 -4.74 2.17
C THR A 206 -3.51 -4.48 3.02
N ALA A 207 -4.35 -5.49 3.29
CA ALA A 207 -5.50 -5.37 4.19
C ALA A 207 -5.08 -4.99 5.63
N LEU A 208 -4.00 -5.58 6.15
CA LEU A 208 -3.45 -5.22 7.46
C LEU A 208 -3.03 -3.75 7.54
N LEU A 209 -2.47 -3.19 6.47
CA LEU A 209 -2.06 -1.79 6.43
C LEU A 209 -3.26 -0.82 6.48
N LEU A 210 -4.46 -1.30 6.16
CA LEU A 210 -5.69 -0.52 6.17
C LEU A 210 -6.28 -0.28 7.57
N VAL A 211 -5.62 -0.74 8.62
CA VAL A 211 -5.92 -0.33 10.00
C VAL A 211 -5.57 1.16 10.23
N ALA A 212 -4.74 1.75 9.36
CA ALA A 212 -4.34 3.17 9.46
C ALA A 212 -5.51 4.17 9.65
N PRO A 213 -6.66 4.08 8.96
CA PRO A 213 -7.80 4.97 9.20
C PRO A 213 -8.32 4.96 10.65
N ILE A 214 -8.20 3.84 11.35
CA ILE A 214 -8.61 3.73 12.75
C ILE A 214 -7.68 4.55 13.64
N PHE A 215 -6.38 4.48 13.39
CA PHE A 215 -5.41 5.32 14.09
C PHE A 215 -5.64 6.80 13.81
N VAL A 216 -5.95 7.16 12.56
CA VAL A 216 -6.31 8.55 12.19
C VAL A 216 -7.55 9.01 12.96
N TYR A 217 -8.59 8.15 13.04
CA TYR A 217 -9.79 8.46 13.83
C TYR A 217 -9.47 8.69 15.31
N VAL A 218 -8.71 7.79 15.95
CA VAL A 218 -8.33 7.93 17.36
C VAL A 218 -7.55 9.23 17.56
N LEU A 219 -6.61 9.55 16.65
CA LEU A 219 -5.83 10.78 16.70
C LEU A 219 -6.72 12.03 16.54
N ASN A 220 -7.65 12.02 15.59
CA ASN A 220 -8.60 13.11 15.38
C ASN A 220 -9.46 13.33 16.61
N ARG A 221 -9.97 12.25 17.23
CA ARG A 221 -10.76 12.30 18.44
C ARG A 221 -10.00 12.89 19.63
N THR A 222 -8.72 12.49 19.81
CA THR A 222 -7.88 13.06 20.88
C THR A 222 -7.58 14.52 20.66
N ARG A 223 -7.49 14.96 19.41
CA ARG A 223 -7.26 16.37 19.02
C ARG A 223 -8.54 17.19 18.88
N LYS A 224 -9.73 16.60 19.19
CA LYS A 224 -11.05 17.22 19.03
C LYS A 224 -11.32 17.73 17.60
N ILE A 225 -10.73 17.07 16.60
CA ILE A 225 -11.01 17.34 15.19
C ILE A 225 -12.29 16.59 14.83
N PRO A 226 -13.32 17.25 14.26
CA PRO A 226 -14.54 16.57 13.83
C PRO A 226 -14.20 15.50 12.78
N ASP A 227 -14.64 14.29 13.02
CA ASP A 227 -14.48 13.18 12.08
C ASP A 227 -15.73 12.31 12.12
N ASP A 228 -16.47 12.29 10.99
CA ASP A 228 -17.71 11.54 10.83
C ASP A 228 -17.42 10.06 10.53
N VAL A 229 -16.82 9.36 11.50
CA VAL A 229 -16.48 7.94 11.35
C VAL A 229 -17.37 7.08 12.24
N SER A 230 -17.93 6.02 11.68
CA SER A 230 -18.60 4.99 12.46
C SER A 230 -17.58 4.09 13.17
N VAL A 231 -17.46 4.26 14.49
CA VAL A 231 -16.61 3.41 15.34
C VAL A 231 -16.98 1.94 15.22
N LYS A 232 -18.30 1.65 15.15
CA LYS A 232 -18.81 0.27 14.99
C LYS A 232 -18.31 -0.36 13.70
N ALA A 233 -18.31 0.38 12.61
CA ALA A 233 -17.79 -0.08 11.33
C ALA A 233 -16.27 -0.33 11.37
N GLY A 234 -15.51 0.51 12.10
CA GLY A 234 -14.07 0.28 12.31
C GLY A 234 -13.79 -1.03 13.06
N PHE A 235 -14.53 -1.32 14.13
CA PHE A 235 -14.41 -2.60 14.83
C PHE A 235 -14.81 -3.80 13.96
N SER A 236 -15.89 -3.67 13.18
CA SER A 236 -16.32 -4.70 12.24
C SER A 236 -15.24 -4.98 11.19
N MET A 237 -14.58 -3.93 10.69
CA MET A 237 -13.46 -4.06 9.75
C MET A 237 -12.28 -4.82 10.35
N ILE A 238 -11.89 -4.52 11.60
CA ILE A 238 -10.84 -5.26 12.33
C ILE A 238 -11.24 -6.73 12.49
N PHE A 239 -12.48 -6.99 12.86
CA PHE A 239 -12.99 -8.35 13.03
C PHE A 239 -12.87 -9.17 11.74
N PHE A 240 -13.31 -8.64 10.60
CA PHE A 240 -13.15 -9.32 9.31
C PHE A 240 -11.69 -9.48 8.91
N LEU A 241 -10.84 -8.53 9.27
CA LEU A 241 -9.39 -8.65 9.04
C LEU A 241 -8.78 -9.80 9.84
N LEU A 242 -9.14 -9.93 11.13
CA LEU A 242 -8.69 -11.04 11.96
C LEU A 242 -9.19 -12.38 11.43
N LEU A 243 -10.45 -12.44 10.99
CA LEU A 243 -10.99 -13.64 10.33
C LEU A 243 -10.21 -13.97 9.05
N LEU A 244 -9.84 -12.97 8.25
CA LEU A 244 -9.02 -13.17 7.06
C LEU A 244 -7.68 -13.83 7.41
N ILE A 245 -7.00 -13.32 8.46
CA ILE A 245 -5.73 -13.88 8.92
C ILE A 245 -5.90 -15.32 9.39
N LEU A 246 -6.95 -15.60 10.16
CA LEU A 246 -7.22 -16.95 10.67
C LEU A 246 -7.52 -17.95 9.54
N LEU A 247 -8.31 -17.53 8.55
CA LEU A 247 -8.60 -18.36 7.37
C LEU A 247 -7.34 -18.68 6.58
N VAL A 248 -6.50 -17.68 6.36
CA VAL A 248 -5.27 -17.84 5.58
C VAL A 248 -4.25 -18.72 6.31
N ASN A 249 -4.11 -18.58 7.64
CA ASN A 249 -3.18 -19.39 8.42
C ASN A 249 -3.68 -20.82 8.66
N GLY A 250 -5.00 -21.05 8.60
CA GLY A 250 -5.59 -22.37 8.86
C GLY A 250 -5.47 -23.35 7.70
N ASP A 251 -5.51 -22.84 6.45
CA ASP A 251 -5.59 -23.70 5.26
C ASP A 251 -4.32 -23.75 4.40
N TYR A 252 -3.50 -22.72 4.48
CA TYR A 252 -2.17 -22.77 3.90
C TYR A 252 -1.21 -23.27 4.97
N GLY A 253 -1.33 -24.56 5.33
CA GLY A 253 -0.25 -25.26 6.01
C GLY A 253 1.01 -24.95 5.20
N ILE A 254 1.85 -24.08 5.72
CA ILE A 254 3.23 -23.92 5.30
C ILE A 254 3.91 -25.21 5.77
N THR A 255 3.63 -26.27 5.08
CA THR A 255 4.40 -27.48 5.10
C THR A 255 5.22 -27.46 3.82
N ASP A 256 6.49 -27.01 4.01
CA ASP A 256 7.70 -27.25 3.23
C ASP A 256 7.60 -27.18 1.69
#